data_a7ed03982f83648767c367d0b30f67d8
#
_entry.id   a7ed03982f83648767c367d0b30f67d8
#
_cell.length_a   1.000
_cell.length_b   1.000
_cell.length_c   1.000
_cell.angle_alpha   90.00
_cell.angle_beta   90.00
_cell.angle_gamma   90.00
#
_symmetry.space_group_name_H-M   'P 1'
#
loop_
_entity.id
_entity.type
_entity.pdbx_description
1 polymer ?
#
loop_
_entity_poly.entity_id
_entity_poly.type
_entity_poly.pdbx_seq_one_letter_code
_entity_poly.pdbx_strand_id
1 'polypeptide(L)'
;DGLFERLMFLALEEVNGQQYFTTMSYTVEQGQWWRFITPMFIHFSWLHIVFNLLWVWEFGRKIEFTNGAVVLLVVVIASSLAANVTQYLLSGPGLFGGMSGVVFGLLGHSLIWSRLVPSKSMGVPNGIYIFMLAYLVIGFTGVIDLLGLGSLANGAHLGGLIGGVVTGGLTGLLARRGQARPS
;
A
#
# COMPACT_ATOMS: atom_id res chain seq x y z
N ASP A 1 -2.86 -20.01 -17.88
CA ASP A 1 -2.76 -19.01 -16.79
C ASP A 1 -1.68 -18.00 -17.14
N GLY A 2 -2.09 -16.80 -17.50
CA GLY A 2 -1.17 -15.73 -17.84
C GLY A 2 -0.47 -15.16 -16.59
N LEU A 3 0.66 -14.44 -16.79
CA LEU A 3 1.36 -13.74 -15.70
C LEU A 3 0.39 -12.84 -14.90
N PHE A 4 -0.53 -12.18 -15.60
CA PHE A 4 -1.53 -11.29 -14.98
C PHE A 4 -2.37 -12.02 -13.93
N GLU A 5 -2.91 -13.19 -14.25
CA GLU A 5 -3.72 -14.00 -13.32
C GLU A 5 -2.92 -14.46 -12.10
N ARG A 6 -1.63 -14.77 -12.28
CA ARG A 6 -0.75 -15.14 -11.16
C ARG A 6 -0.49 -14.00 -10.18
N LEU A 7 -0.57 -12.75 -10.65
CA LEU A 7 -0.37 -11.56 -9.82
C LEU A 7 -1.64 -11.13 -9.09
N MET A 8 -2.84 -11.60 -9.48
CA MET A 8 -4.11 -11.23 -8.84
C MET A 8 -4.19 -11.74 -7.41
N PHE A 9 -4.96 -11.04 -6.58
CA PHE A 9 -5.16 -11.39 -5.16
C PHE A 9 -5.83 -12.75 -4.99
N LEU A 10 -6.87 -13.03 -5.75
CA LEU A 10 -7.54 -14.33 -5.80
C LEU A 10 -7.26 -15.01 -7.13
N ALA A 11 -7.15 -16.33 -7.12
CA ALA A 11 -7.13 -17.11 -8.34
C ALA A 11 -8.51 -17.09 -9.02
N LEU A 12 -8.54 -17.40 -10.30
CA LEU A 12 -9.77 -17.67 -11.04
C LEU A 12 -9.93 -19.17 -11.19
N GLU A 13 -11.16 -19.63 -11.04
CA GLU A 13 -11.59 -21.00 -11.37
C GLU A 13 -12.67 -20.97 -12.43
N GLU A 14 -12.61 -21.90 -13.38
CA GLU A 14 -13.63 -22.06 -14.40
C GLU A 14 -14.63 -23.14 -13.95
N VAL A 15 -15.90 -22.74 -13.86
CA VAL A 15 -17.03 -23.64 -13.56
C VAL A 15 -18.07 -23.47 -14.64
N ASN A 16 -18.37 -24.52 -15.38
CA ASN A 16 -19.35 -24.54 -16.48
C ASN A 16 -19.08 -23.46 -17.58
N GLY A 17 -17.81 -23.24 -17.91
CA GLY A 17 -17.40 -22.24 -18.91
C GLY A 17 -17.42 -20.78 -18.43
N GLN A 18 -17.64 -20.53 -17.14
CA GLN A 18 -17.59 -19.21 -16.53
C GLN A 18 -16.46 -19.12 -15.52
N GLN A 19 -15.80 -17.97 -15.47
CA GLN A 19 -14.71 -17.70 -14.52
C GLN A 19 -15.23 -17.06 -13.23
N TYR A 20 -14.82 -17.60 -12.10
CA TYR A 20 -15.16 -17.11 -10.77
C TYR A 20 -13.91 -16.86 -9.95
N PHE A 21 -13.94 -15.81 -9.14
CA PHE A 21 -12.89 -15.60 -8.13
C PHE A 21 -12.98 -16.67 -7.03
N THR A 22 -11.86 -17.27 -6.70
CA THR A 22 -11.73 -18.13 -5.53
C THR A 22 -11.83 -17.32 -4.22
N THR A 23 -11.66 -17.99 -3.08
CA THR A 23 -11.67 -17.34 -1.76
C THR A 23 -10.25 -17.11 -1.24
N MET A 24 -10.13 -16.25 -0.23
CA MET A 24 -8.86 -16.06 0.48
C MET A 24 -8.40 -17.35 1.19
N SER A 25 -9.34 -18.16 1.72
CA SER A 25 -9.03 -19.47 2.30
C SER A 25 -8.43 -20.42 1.27
N TYR A 26 -9.00 -20.46 0.07
CA TYR A 26 -8.43 -21.25 -1.04
C TYR A 26 -6.99 -20.83 -1.36
N THR A 27 -6.72 -19.52 -1.44
CA THR A 27 -5.37 -18.98 -1.66
C THR A 27 -4.38 -19.48 -0.61
N VAL A 28 -4.78 -19.51 0.66
CA VAL A 28 -3.96 -20.03 1.78
C VAL A 28 -3.76 -21.53 1.68
N GLU A 29 -4.82 -22.31 1.45
CA GLU A 29 -4.78 -23.77 1.34
C GLU A 29 -3.92 -24.26 0.17
N GLN A 30 -3.94 -23.51 -0.95
CA GLN A 30 -3.08 -23.79 -2.12
C GLN A 30 -1.65 -23.27 -1.96
N GLY A 31 -1.30 -22.65 -0.82
CA GLY A 31 0.05 -22.13 -0.56
C GLY A 31 0.43 -20.94 -1.45
N GLN A 32 -0.53 -20.23 -2.06
CA GLN A 32 -0.28 -19.15 -3.02
C GLN A 32 -0.06 -17.81 -2.29
N TRP A 33 0.80 -17.79 -1.28
CA TRP A 33 1.05 -16.64 -0.39
C TRP A 33 1.49 -15.35 -1.10
N TRP A 34 2.15 -15.46 -2.24
CA TRP A 34 2.56 -14.31 -3.03
C TRP A 34 1.39 -13.42 -3.45
N ARG A 35 0.18 -13.98 -3.63
CA ARG A 35 -1.02 -13.24 -4.02
C ARG A 35 -1.43 -12.16 -3.03
N PHE A 36 -1.01 -12.26 -1.78
CA PHE A 36 -1.24 -11.20 -0.80
C PHE A 36 -0.41 -9.95 -1.05
N ILE A 37 0.64 -10.03 -1.87
CA ILE A 37 1.60 -8.95 -2.15
C ILE A 37 1.56 -8.55 -3.62
N THR A 38 1.47 -9.50 -4.54
CA THR A 38 1.67 -9.29 -5.98
C THR A 38 0.68 -8.36 -6.67
N PRO A 39 -0.56 -8.12 -6.20
CA PRO A 39 -1.44 -7.14 -6.83
C PRO A 39 -0.83 -5.73 -6.95
N MET A 40 0.15 -5.39 -6.11
CA MET A 40 0.86 -4.11 -6.22
C MET A 40 1.57 -3.91 -7.58
N PHE A 41 1.85 -4.98 -8.33
CA PHE A 41 2.48 -4.91 -9.64
C PHE A 41 1.49 -4.77 -10.81
N ILE A 42 0.19 -4.97 -10.57
CA ILE A 42 -0.85 -4.82 -11.60
C ILE A 42 -1.18 -3.34 -11.78
N HIS A 43 -1.11 -2.85 -13.02
CA HIS A 43 -1.49 -1.48 -13.35
C HIS A 43 -2.37 -1.47 -14.60
N PHE A 44 -3.44 -0.66 -14.58
CA PHE A 44 -4.46 -0.63 -15.61
C PHE A 44 -4.23 0.46 -16.68
N SER A 45 -3.27 1.38 -16.45
CA SER A 45 -2.89 2.41 -17.41
C SER A 45 -1.45 2.91 -17.19
N TRP A 46 -0.86 3.51 -18.23
CA TRP A 46 0.47 4.12 -18.16
C TRP A 46 0.53 5.26 -17.13
N LEU A 47 -0.51 6.08 -17.05
CA LEU A 47 -0.56 7.15 -16.04
C LEU A 47 -0.59 6.57 -14.63
N HIS A 48 -1.32 5.49 -14.41
CA HIS A 48 -1.41 4.83 -13.11
C HIS A 48 -0.04 4.34 -12.64
N ILE A 49 0.74 3.66 -13.48
CA ILE A 49 2.09 3.20 -13.10
C ILE A 49 3.06 4.37 -12.93
N VAL A 50 3.05 5.37 -13.82
CA VAL A 50 3.96 6.51 -13.74
C VAL A 50 3.76 7.31 -12.45
N PHE A 51 2.51 7.61 -12.08
CA PHE A 51 2.22 8.31 -10.82
C PHE A 51 2.60 7.49 -9.60
N ASN A 52 2.34 6.18 -9.60
CA ASN A 52 2.78 5.32 -8.51
C ASN A 52 4.30 5.31 -8.36
N LEU A 53 5.04 5.14 -9.45
CA LEU A 53 6.52 5.12 -9.42
C LEU A 53 7.10 6.46 -8.96
N LEU A 54 6.49 7.58 -9.35
CA LEU A 54 6.90 8.92 -8.89
C LEU A 54 6.78 9.04 -7.37
N TRP A 55 5.65 8.63 -6.79
CA TRP A 55 5.44 8.69 -5.35
C TRP A 55 6.29 7.67 -4.59
N VAL A 56 6.45 6.45 -5.12
CA VAL A 56 7.36 5.45 -4.54
C VAL A 56 8.79 5.97 -4.52
N TRP A 57 9.25 6.62 -5.58
CA TRP A 57 10.55 7.27 -5.63
C TRP A 57 10.65 8.40 -4.59
N GLU A 58 9.66 9.31 -4.53
CA GLU A 58 9.70 10.48 -3.64
C GLU A 58 9.72 10.08 -2.16
N PHE A 59 8.89 9.15 -1.73
CA PHE A 59 8.87 8.67 -0.35
C PHE A 59 9.96 7.62 -0.09
N GLY A 60 10.14 6.67 -1.00
CA GLY A 60 11.04 5.53 -0.83
C GLY A 60 12.48 5.97 -0.60
N ARG A 61 13.02 6.87 -1.45
CA ARG A 61 14.37 7.40 -1.27
C ARG A 61 14.59 8.08 0.08
N LYS A 62 13.57 8.77 0.60
CA LYS A 62 13.64 9.45 1.90
C LYS A 62 13.64 8.46 3.06
N ILE A 63 12.79 7.42 2.99
CA ILE A 63 12.75 6.34 3.96
C ILE A 63 14.06 5.55 3.93
N GLU A 64 14.53 5.18 2.75
CA GLU A 64 15.79 4.45 2.59
C GLU A 64 16.97 5.23 3.15
N PHE A 65 17.09 6.52 2.84
CA PHE A 65 18.14 7.39 3.37
C PHE A 65 18.08 7.52 4.89
N THR A 66 16.89 7.58 5.48
CA THR A 66 16.71 7.83 6.92
C THR A 66 16.74 6.55 7.75
N ASN A 67 16.15 5.47 7.24
CA ASN A 67 15.90 4.22 7.97
C ASN A 67 16.66 3.01 7.40
N GLY A 68 17.21 3.13 6.21
CA GLY A 68 17.89 2.05 5.49
C GLY A 68 16.98 1.19 4.61
N ALA A 69 17.59 0.47 3.67
CA ALA A 69 16.89 -0.34 2.66
C ALA A 69 16.03 -1.46 3.27
N VAL A 70 16.46 -2.07 4.37
CA VAL A 70 15.70 -3.15 5.04
C VAL A 70 14.38 -2.61 5.57
N VAL A 71 14.38 -1.44 6.21
CA VAL A 71 13.15 -0.81 6.70
C VAL A 71 12.24 -0.44 5.54
N LEU A 72 12.77 0.11 4.45
CA LEU A 72 11.99 0.40 3.24
C LEU A 72 11.31 -0.88 2.72
N LEU A 73 12.03 -1.98 2.60
CA LEU A 73 11.47 -3.27 2.15
C LEU A 73 10.35 -3.75 3.08
N VAL A 74 10.55 -3.67 4.39
CA VAL A 74 9.52 -4.03 5.39
C VAL A 74 8.27 -3.16 5.23
N VAL A 75 8.44 -1.85 5.03
CA VAL A 75 7.30 -0.93 4.80
C VAL A 75 6.55 -1.30 3.53
N VAL A 76 7.25 -1.58 2.43
CA VAL A 76 6.64 -1.98 1.15
C VAL A 76 5.82 -3.26 1.32
N ILE A 77 6.40 -4.30 1.91
CA ILE A 77 5.73 -5.61 2.09
C ILE A 77 4.55 -5.48 3.04
N ALA A 78 4.73 -4.87 4.21
CA ALA A 78 3.67 -4.71 5.20
C ALA A 78 2.50 -3.87 4.67
N SER A 79 2.81 -2.78 3.94
CA SER A 79 1.80 -1.93 3.34
C SER A 79 1.05 -2.62 2.21
N SER A 80 1.74 -3.39 1.35
CA SER A 80 1.09 -4.16 0.29
C SER A 80 0.15 -5.22 0.86
N LEU A 81 0.62 -5.98 1.86
CA LEU A 81 -0.20 -6.97 2.55
C LEU A 81 -1.45 -6.33 3.18
N ALA A 82 -1.27 -5.27 3.96
CA ALA A 82 -2.38 -4.57 4.62
C ALA A 82 -3.34 -3.97 3.59
N ALA A 83 -2.82 -3.38 2.50
CA ALA A 83 -3.61 -2.81 1.41
C ALA A 83 -4.52 -3.87 0.75
N ASN A 84 -3.94 -4.97 0.31
CA ASN A 84 -4.66 -5.98 -0.45
C ASN A 84 -5.70 -6.73 0.41
N VAL A 85 -5.35 -7.06 1.66
CA VAL A 85 -6.29 -7.67 2.61
C VAL A 85 -7.44 -6.71 2.93
N THR A 86 -7.15 -5.43 3.21
CA THR A 86 -8.20 -4.45 3.52
C THR A 86 -9.12 -4.21 2.32
N GLN A 87 -8.58 -4.15 1.09
CA GLN A 87 -9.38 -4.04 -0.13
C GLN A 87 -10.35 -5.20 -0.27
N TYR A 88 -9.86 -6.42 -0.09
CA TYR A 88 -10.71 -7.61 -0.14
C TYR A 88 -11.80 -7.62 0.95
N LEU A 89 -11.46 -7.24 2.17
CA LEU A 89 -12.42 -7.22 3.28
C LEU A 89 -13.52 -6.17 3.11
N LEU A 90 -13.21 -5.03 2.47
CA LEU A 90 -14.18 -3.95 2.27
C LEU A 90 -15.00 -4.08 0.98
N SER A 91 -14.44 -4.67 -0.07
CA SER A 91 -15.07 -4.70 -1.40
C SER A 91 -15.43 -6.11 -1.87
N GLY A 92 -15.01 -7.15 -1.14
CA GLY A 92 -15.20 -8.55 -1.58
C GLY A 92 -14.27 -8.97 -2.71
N PRO A 93 -14.54 -10.15 -3.29
CA PRO A 93 -13.81 -10.65 -4.45
C PRO A 93 -13.93 -9.72 -5.64
N GLY A 94 -12.79 -9.45 -6.31
CA GLY A 94 -12.77 -8.58 -7.48
C GLY A 94 -11.37 -8.37 -8.01
N LEU A 95 -11.28 -7.77 -9.19
CA LEU A 95 -10.03 -7.38 -9.80
C LEU A 95 -9.62 -6.00 -9.29
N PHE A 96 -8.48 -5.96 -8.63
CA PHE A 96 -7.83 -4.72 -8.18
C PHE A 96 -6.31 -4.85 -8.26
N GLY A 97 -5.62 -3.74 -8.21
CA GLY A 97 -4.17 -3.71 -8.23
C GLY A 97 -3.63 -2.30 -8.27
N GLY A 98 -2.33 -2.21 -8.18
CA GLY A 98 -1.59 -0.96 -8.19
C GLY A 98 -0.74 -0.76 -6.94
N MET A 99 0.34 -0.04 -7.12
CA MET A 99 1.30 0.26 -6.05
C MET A 99 0.81 1.39 -5.13
N SER A 100 -0.37 1.96 -5.39
CA SER A 100 -0.93 3.08 -4.62
C SER A 100 -1.16 2.74 -3.14
N GLY A 101 -1.53 1.50 -2.80
CA GLY A 101 -1.58 1.05 -1.42
C GLY A 101 -0.22 1.15 -0.73
N VAL A 102 0.86 0.76 -1.43
CA VAL A 102 2.24 0.94 -0.94
C VAL A 102 2.58 2.42 -0.81
N VAL A 103 2.21 3.26 -1.78
CA VAL A 103 2.41 4.72 -1.71
C VAL A 103 1.80 5.31 -0.45
N PHE A 104 0.55 4.95 -0.13
CA PHE A 104 -0.09 5.38 1.12
C PHE A 104 0.60 4.82 2.36
N GLY A 105 1.18 3.63 2.28
CA GLY A 105 2.01 3.07 3.33
C GLY A 105 3.29 3.86 3.57
N LEU A 106 4.02 4.19 2.50
CA LEU A 106 5.21 5.04 2.58
C LEU A 106 4.87 6.43 3.14
N LEU A 107 3.73 7.01 2.72
CA LEU A 107 3.18 8.25 3.27
C LEU A 107 2.96 8.14 4.79
N GLY A 108 2.23 7.12 5.24
CA GLY A 108 1.92 6.90 6.65
C GLY A 108 3.17 6.69 7.50
N HIS A 109 4.11 5.89 7.01
CA HIS A 109 5.41 5.66 7.66
C HIS A 109 6.18 6.96 7.83
N SER A 110 6.36 7.73 6.74
CA SER A 110 7.12 8.98 6.76
C SER A 110 6.48 10.02 7.68
N LEU A 111 5.14 10.10 7.72
CA LEU A 111 4.40 11.01 8.58
C LEU A 111 4.64 10.70 10.06
N ILE A 112 4.44 9.45 10.47
CA ILE A 112 4.54 9.05 11.86
C ILE A 112 6.00 9.06 12.33
N TRP A 113 6.94 8.56 11.53
CA TRP A 113 8.35 8.67 11.81
C TRP A 113 8.77 10.12 12.07
N SER A 114 8.45 11.05 11.17
CA SER A 114 8.84 12.45 11.27
C SER A 114 8.24 13.15 12.50
N ARG A 115 7.07 12.70 12.97
CA ARG A 115 6.47 13.19 14.23
C ARG A 115 7.13 12.61 15.47
N LEU A 116 7.53 11.34 15.44
CA LEU A 116 8.17 10.67 16.57
C LEU A 116 9.66 11.01 16.69
N VAL A 117 10.37 11.26 15.59
CA VAL A 117 11.79 11.55 15.53
C VAL A 117 12.04 12.86 14.76
N PRO A 118 11.63 14.03 15.29
CA PRO A 118 11.73 15.30 14.56
C PRO A 118 13.17 15.67 14.15
N SER A 119 14.17 15.27 14.95
CA SER A 119 15.59 15.49 14.64
C SER A 119 16.07 14.77 13.38
N LYS A 120 15.34 13.76 12.93
CA LYS A 120 15.59 12.99 11.70
C LYS A 120 14.35 12.99 10.80
N SER A 121 13.65 14.14 10.71
CA SER A 121 12.49 14.29 9.83
C SER A 121 12.87 14.03 8.38
N MET A 122 12.00 13.35 7.65
CA MET A 122 12.21 13.00 6.23
C MET A 122 12.02 14.18 5.28
N GLY A 123 11.67 15.37 5.78
CA GLY A 123 11.56 16.59 4.97
C GLY A 123 10.47 16.53 3.90
N VAL A 124 9.40 15.76 4.13
CA VAL A 124 8.22 15.78 3.26
C VAL A 124 7.37 17.01 3.60
N PRO A 125 7.06 17.87 2.61
CA PRO A 125 6.22 19.05 2.85
C PRO A 125 4.84 18.69 3.38
N ASN A 126 4.35 19.45 4.38
CA ASN A 126 3.02 19.21 4.96
C ASN A 126 1.89 19.24 3.92
N GLY A 127 2.02 20.06 2.87
CA GLY A 127 1.05 20.11 1.78
C GLY A 127 0.88 18.78 1.06
N ILE A 128 1.93 17.98 0.93
CA ILE A 128 1.85 16.63 0.33
C ILE A 128 1.03 15.69 1.22
N TYR A 129 1.26 15.70 2.53
CA TYR A 129 0.45 14.89 3.46
C TYR A 129 -1.03 15.28 3.40
N ILE A 130 -1.32 16.60 3.42
CA ILE A 130 -2.70 17.11 3.35
C ILE A 130 -3.34 16.71 2.03
N PHE A 131 -2.66 16.91 0.90
CA PHE A 131 -3.15 16.55 -0.43
C PHE A 131 -3.49 15.06 -0.52
N MET A 132 -2.55 14.20 -0.13
CA MET A 132 -2.74 12.74 -0.23
C MET A 132 -3.85 12.22 0.71
N LEU A 133 -3.94 12.75 1.93
CA LEU A 133 -5.01 12.38 2.86
C LEU A 133 -6.37 12.91 2.39
N ALA A 134 -6.44 14.12 1.83
CA ALA A 134 -7.65 14.62 1.20
C ALA A 134 -8.07 13.75 0.00
N TYR A 135 -7.12 13.34 -0.85
CA TYR A 135 -7.37 12.42 -1.96
C TYR A 135 -7.95 11.08 -1.47
N LEU A 136 -7.42 10.51 -0.36
CA LEU A 136 -7.96 9.31 0.26
C LEU A 136 -9.43 9.51 0.69
N VAL A 137 -9.73 10.61 1.38
CA VAL A 137 -11.10 10.90 1.84
C VAL A 137 -12.05 11.09 0.67
N ILE A 138 -11.65 11.86 -0.35
CA ILE A 138 -12.43 12.07 -1.57
C ILE A 138 -12.70 10.74 -2.29
N GLY A 139 -11.73 9.82 -2.31
CA GLY A 139 -11.91 8.50 -2.90
C GLY A 139 -13.11 7.75 -2.31
N PHE A 140 -13.32 7.82 -1.01
CA PHE A 140 -14.46 7.17 -0.35
C PHE A 140 -15.83 7.83 -0.64
N THR A 141 -15.87 9.05 -1.19
CA THR A 141 -17.13 9.72 -1.52
C THR A 141 -17.78 9.23 -2.83
N GLY A 142 -17.05 8.46 -3.64
CA GLY A 142 -17.49 8.03 -4.97
C GLY A 142 -17.48 9.12 -6.04
N VAL A 143 -17.08 10.35 -5.71
CA VAL A 143 -17.01 11.49 -6.67
C VAL A 143 -16.06 11.18 -7.84
N ILE A 144 -14.97 10.48 -7.59
CA ILE A 144 -13.99 10.09 -8.62
C ILE A 144 -14.66 9.18 -9.67
N ASP A 145 -15.45 8.21 -9.22
CA ASP A 145 -16.20 7.28 -10.08
C ASP A 145 -17.30 8.03 -10.86
N LEU A 146 -18.02 8.95 -10.21
CA LEU A 146 -19.04 9.79 -10.84
C LEU A 146 -18.47 10.68 -11.95
N LEU A 147 -17.23 11.14 -11.82
CA LEU A 147 -16.55 11.95 -12.84
C LEU A 147 -15.97 11.09 -13.98
N GLY A 148 -16.14 9.77 -13.97
CA GLY A 148 -15.60 8.88 -14.98
C GLY A 148 -14.07 8.74 -14.95
N LEU A 149 -13.44 9.10 -13.84
CA LEU A 149 -11.97 9.05 -13.67
C LEU A 149 -11.48 7.65 -13.25
N GLY A 150 -12.36 6.66 -13.23
CA GLY A 150 -12.08 5.28 -12.89
C GLY A 150 -12.34 4.95 -11.42
N SER A 151 -12.56 3.66 -11.15
CA SER A 151 -12.80 3.18 -9.79
C SER A 151 -11.49 3.09 -9.00
N LEU A 152 -11.48 3.64 -7.79
CA LEU A 152 -10.33 3.60 -6.90
C LEU A 152 -10.46 2.43 -5.90
N ALA A 153 -9.36 1.72 -5.71
CA ALA A 153 -9.23 0.70 -4.66
C ALA A 153 -9.03 1.35 -3.28
N ASN A 154 -10.08 2.04 -2.78
CA ASN A 154 -10.02 2.86 -1.56
C ASN A 154 -9.65 2.04 -0.31
N GLY A 155 -10.10 0.78 -0.24
CA GLY A 155 -9.70 -0.14 0.80
C GLY A 155 -8.19 -0.40 0.80
N ALA A 156 -7.58 -0.50 -0.40
CA ALA A 156 -6.12 -0.66 -0.52
C ALA A 156 -5.38 0.59 -0.04
N HIS A 157 -5.87 1.78 -0.36
CA HIS A 157 -5.27 3.03 0.13
C HIS A 157 -5.31 3.12 1.65
N LEU A 158 -6.47 2.85 2.26
CA LEU A 158 -6.63 2.86 3.71
C LEU A 158 -5.77 1.80 4.39
N GLY A 159 -5.79 0.55 3.90
CA GLY A 159 -5.00 -0.54 4.46
C GLY A 159 -3.50 -0.26 4.37
N GLY A 160 -3.04 0.27 3.22
CA GLY A 160 -1.67 0.70 3.05
C GLY A 160 -1.25 1.78 4.04
N LEU A 161 -2.07 2.82 4.20
CA LEU A 161 -1.84 3.89 5.18
C LEU A 161 -1.69 3.33 6.61
N ILE A 162 -2.59 2.41 7.01
CA ILE A 162 -2.52 1.76 8.34
C ILE A 162 -1.21 0.99 8.48
N GLY A 163 -0.83 0.17 7.49
CA GLY A 163 0.45 -0.56 7.50
C GLY A 163 1.66 0.37 7.66
N GLY A 164 1.62 1.51 6.96
CA GLY A 164 2.64 2.55 7.07
C GLY A 164 2.68 3.23 8.44
N VAL A 165 1.54 3.57 9.00
CA VAL A 165 1.42 4.15 10.36
C VAL A 165 2.00 3.19 11.40
N VAL A 166 1.67 1.90 11.32
CA VAL A 166 2.19 0.88 12.23
C VAL A 166 3.71 0.76 12.11
N THR A 167 4.24 0.62 10.89
CA THR A 167 5.69 0.48 10.67
C THR A 167 6.46 1.75 11.09
N GLY A 168 5.92 2.95 10.80
CA GLY A 168 6.48 4.23 11.21
C GLY A 168 6.46 4.41 12.74
N GLY A 169 5.39 3.95 13.39
CA GLY A 169 5.27 3.93 14.86
C GLY A 169 6.29 3.03 15.51
N LEU A 170 6.39 1.79 15.07
CA LEU A 170 7.33 0.81 15.62
C LEU A 170 8.79 1.27 15.47
N THR A 171 9.19 1.64 14.24
CA THR A 171 10.57 2.06 13.97
C THR A 171 10.92 3.37 14.68
N GLY A 172 9.98 4.35 14.72
CA GLY A 172 10.17 5.63 15.40
C GLY A 172 10.32 5.47 16.92
N LEU A 173 9.52 4.63 17.55
CA LEU A 173 9.64 4.33 18.97
C LEU A 173 10.96 3.63 19.32
N LEU A 174 11.40 2.69 18.48
CA LEU A 174 12.69 2.02 18.65
C LEU A 174 13.86 3.03 18.54
N ALA A 175 13.81 3.93 17.55
CA ALA A 175 14.83 4.96 17.37
C ALA A 175 14.91 5.92 18.58
N ARG A 176 13.79 6.33 19.16
CA ARG A 176 13.74 7.16 20.37
C ARG A 176 14.38 6.47 21.58
N ARG A 177 14.11 5.18 21.77
CA ARG A 177 14.70 4.41 22.87
C ARG A 177 16.23 4.31 22.73
N GLY A 178 16.74 4.20 21.51
CA GLY A 178 18.17 4.19 21.24
C GLY A 178 18.85 5.53 21.57
N GLN A 179 18.16 6.65 21.38
CA GLN A 179 18.66 8.00 21.73
C GLN A 179 18.62 8.31 23.23
N ALA A 180 17.75 7.65 23.99
CA ALA A 180 17.56 7.88 25.43
C ALA A 180 18.51 7.06 26.32
N ARG A 181 19.35 6.18 25.75
CA ARG A 181 20.36 5.45 26.53
C ARG A 181 21.62 6.30 26.63
N PRO A 182 22.03 6.78 27.84
CA PRO A 182 23.31 7.44 28.02
C PRO A 182 24.45 6.42 27.75
N SER A 183 25.46 6.88 27.03
CA SER A 183 26.75 6.17 26.82
C SER A 183 27.51 5.97 28.13
#